data_fffbe3fbe967730b0591144f65cd8da5
#
_entry.id   fffbe3fbe967730b0591144f65cd8da5
#
_cell.length_a   1.000
_cell.length_b   1.000
_cell.length_c   1.000
_cell.angle_alpha   90.00
_cell.angle_beta   90.00
_cell.angle_gamma   90.00
#
_symmetry.space_group_name_H-M   'P 1'
#
loop_
_entity.id
_entity.type
_entity.pdbx_description
1 polymer ?
#
loop_
_entity_poly.entity_id
_entity_poly.type
_entity_poly.pdbx_seq_one_letter_code
_entity_poly.pdbx_strand_id
1 'polypeptide(L)'
;MSAIGRRPVPRFGHGSRVPGWDEAVDLTKPPATVPDPATTPVPAQLRDQIVQAMAKYPDRRSAAIPALHAAQEEHGWCSPEAIAQVAAVMQLTPAYLTSVATFYDMFKMHPMGRHDVFVCTNISCSLRGADEFFEAMLAAAEGDPDVNVRSFECLGACDIAPMASVDGEYVGPLDTDDAGRIVEDIRAGRTVLEHKQLRYRRCADPEVAEEASDFGAAETEVPAVQAEEADEDLGIQGSDE
;
A
#
# COMPACT_ATOMS: atom_id res chain seq x y z
N MET A 1 -24.04 23.99 21.74
CA MET A 1 -23.83 22.84 20.83
C MET A 1 -22.72 23.28 19.87
N SER A 2 -21.49 22.93 20.19
CA SER A 2 -20.30 23.30 19.40
C SER A 2 -20.27 22.45 18.14
N ALA A 3 -20.24 23.09 16.97
CA ALA A 3 -20.03 22.41 15.71
C ALA A 3 -18.61 21.82 15.71
N ILE A 4 -18.53 20.51 15.82
CA ILE A 4 -17.29 19.78 15.60
C ILE A 4 -16.94 20.02 14.13
N GLY A 5 -15.99 20.96 13.91
CA GLY A 5 -15.42 21.19 12.61
C GLY A 5 -14.81 19.87 12.11
N ARG A 6 -15.43 19.27 11.10
CA ARG A 6 -14.82 18.14 10.40
C ARG A 6 -13.46 18.62 9.88
N ARG A 7 -12.38 18.13 10.51
CA ARG A 7 -11.04 18.25 9.88
C ARG A 7 -11.16 17.72 8.45
N PRO A 8 -10.61 18.42 7.47
CA PRO A 8 -10.54 17.85 6.14
C PRO A 8 -9.78 16.53 6.27
N VAL A 9 -10.46 15.44 5.94
CA VAL A 9 -9.81 14.13 5.79
C VAL A 9 -8.63 14.36 4.87
N PRO A 10 -7.39 13.97 5.24
CA PRO A 10 -6.25 14.05 4.34
C PRO A 10 -6.67 13.34 3.06
N ARG A 11 -6.82 14.08 1.99
CA ARG A 11 -7.15 13.50 0.70
C ARG A 11 -5.96 12.62 0.39
N PHE A 12 -6.18 11.32 0.29
CA PHE A 12 -5.18 10.39 -0.17
C PHE A 12 -4.43 11.05 -1.32
N GLY A 13 -3.11 11.15 -1.19
CA GLY A 13 -2.27 11.80 -2.18
C GLY A 13 -2.21 11.07 -3.52
N HIS A 14 -3.14 10.17 -3.77
CA HIS A 14 -3.40 9.58 -5.07
C HIS A 14 -4.04 10.66 -5.93
N GLY A 15 -3.26 11.22 -6.84
CA GLY A 15 -3.69 12.30 -7.76
C GLY A 15 -4.95 12.02 -8.58
N SER A 16 -5.61 10.88 -8.36
CA SER A 16 -6.83 10.45 -9.02
C SER A 16 -8.11 11.13 -8.53
N ARG A 17 -8.06 11.85 -7.40
CA ARG A 17 -9.24 12.55 -6.85
C ARG A 17 -9.00 14.04 -6.69
N VAL A 18 -8.40 14.64 -7.70
CA VAL A 18 -8.44 16.09 -7.85
C VAL A 18 -9.91 16.50 -7.96
N PRO A 19 -10.35 17.56 -7.24
CA PRO A 19 -11.68 18.12 -7.47
C PRO A 19 -11.90 18.35 -8.96
N GLY A 20 -13.01 17.84 -9.51
CA GLY A 20 -13.32 17.91 -10.94
C GLY A 20 -13.29 16.57 -11.69
N TRP A 21 -13.11 15.44 -10.99
CA TRP A 21 -13.22 14.12 -11.64
C TRP A 21 -14.62 13.85 -12.22
N ASP A 22 -15.63 14.55 -11.72
CA ASP A 22 -17.03 14.55 -12.13
C ASP A 22 -17.36 15.67 -13.12
N GLU A 23 -16.38 16.52 -13.48
CA GLU A 23 -16.55 17.50 -14.54
C GLU A 23 -16.63 16.81 -15.90
N ALA A 24 -17.46 17.36 -16.77
CA ALA A 24 -17.59 16.86 -18.14
C ALA A 24 -16.22 16.86 -18.85
N VAL A 25 -15.92 15.78 -19.57
CA VAL A 25 -14.68 15.70 -20.35
C VAL A 25 -14.60 16.88 -21.32
N ASP A 26 -13.53 17.63 -21.28
CA ASP A 26 -13.26 18.71 -22.22
C ASP A 26 -12.84 18.10 -23.58
N LEU A 27 -13.82 17.95 -24.46
CA LEU A 27 -13.61 17.41 -25.81
C LEU A 27 -12.83 18.36 -26.74
N THR A 28 -12.54 19.58 -26.29
CA THR A 28 -11.72 20.54 -27.08
C THR A 28 -10.22 20.25 -26.91
N LYS A 29 -9.83 19.51 -25.86
CA LYS A 29 -8.44 19.11 -25.67
C LYS A 29 -8.03 18.08 -26.72
N PRO A 30 -6.81 18.19 -27.28
CA PRO A 30 -6.31 17.17 -28.18
C PRO A 30 -6.26 15.81 -27.48
N PRO A 31 -6.52 14.71 -28.21
CA PRO A 31 -6.42 13.38 -27.64
C PRO A 31 -5.01 13.15 -27.08
N ALA A 32 -4.92 12.37 -25.99
CA ALA A 32 -3.63 12.00 -25.42
C ALA A 32 -2.76 11.30 -26.47
N THR A 33 -1.60 11.87 -26.75
CA THR A 33 -0.63 11.32 -27.71
C THR A 33 0.40 10.45 -27.00
N VAL A 34 0.89 9.42 -27.71
CA VAL A 34 2.06 8.65 -27.25
C VAL A 34 3.28 9.52 -27.47
N PRO A 35 4.14 9.71 -26.45
CA PRO A 35 5.38 10.47 -26.62
C PRO A 35 6.30 9.81 -27.64
N ASP A 36 6.96 10.63 -28.47
CA ASP A 36 7.93 10.14 -29.44
C ASP A 36 9.25 9.75 -28.73
N PRO A 37 9.72 8.51 -28.85
CA PRO A 37 11.00 8.07 -28.29
C PRO A 37 12.21 8.88 -28.78
N ALA A 38 12.13 9.47 -29.96
CA ALA A 38 13.22 10.29 -30.51
C ALA A 38 13.35 11.65 -29.83
N THR A 39 12.26 12.16 -29.27
CA THR A 39 12.22 13.49 -28.62
C THR A 39 12.10 13.41 -27.10
N THR A 40 11.84 12.22 -26.55
CA THR A 40 11.74 12.00 -25.09
C THR A 40 13.05 11.34 -24.62
N PRO A 41 13.92 12.08 -23.91
CA PRO A 41 15.16 11.51 -23.42
C PRO A 41 14.86 10.49 -22.31
N VAL A 42 15.34 9.27 -22.47
CA VAL A 42 15.20 8.18 -21.50
C VAL A 42 16.59 7.67 -21.12
N PRO A 43 16.92 7.60 -19.81
CA PRO A 43 18.17 6.99 -19.36
C PRO A 43 18.34 5.57 -19.95
N ALA A 44 19.55 5.24 -20.41
CA ALA A 44 19.79 3.97 -21.09
C ALA A 44 19.43 2.76 -20.20
N GLN A 45 19.80 2.82 -18.93
CA GLN A 45 19.50 1.78 -17.94
C GLN A 45 17.98 1.59 -17.78
N LEU A 46 17.23 2.67 -17.61
CA LEU A 46 15.77 2.62 -17.50
C LEU A 46 15.12 2.03 -18.75
N ARG A 47 15.59 2.45 -19.93
CA ARG A 47 15.11 1.91 -21.21
C ARG A 47 15.31 0.39 -21.28
N ASP A 48 16.50 -0.08 -20.93
CA ASP A 48 16.86 -1.50 -20.98
C ASP A 48 16.00 -2.32 -20.00
N GLN A 49 15.78 -1.81 -18.79
CA GLN A 49 14.89 -2.45 -17.80
C GLN A 49 13.46 -2.56 -18.32
N ILE A 50 12.92 -1.49 -18.91
CA ILE A 50 11.56 -1.50 -19.48
C ILE A 50 11.46 -2.50 -20.63
N VAL A 51 12.43 -2.52 -21.55
CA VAL A 51 12.45 -3.45 -22.68
C VAL A 51 12.54 -4.91 -22.20
N GLN A 52 13.38 -5.19 -21.19
CA GLN A 52 13.46 -6.52 -20.59
C GLN A 52 12.15 -6.91 -19.89
N ALA A 53 11.49 -5.98 -19.21
CA ALA A 53 10.18 -6.22 -18.62
C ALA A 53 9.14 -6.57 -19.70
N MET A 54 9.08 -5.81 -20.79
CA MET A 54 8.17 -6.04 -21.91
C MET A 54 8.38 -7.41 -22.55
N ALA A 55 9.62 -7.88 -22.67
CA ALA A 55 9.95 -9.16 -23.28
C ALA A 55 9.40 -10.39 -22.50
N LYS A 56 9.01 -10.21 -21.24
CA LYS A 56 8.47 -11.29 -20.38
C LYS A 56 6.97 -11.55 -20.63
N TYR A 57 6.27 -10.68 -21.37
CA TYR A 57 4.82 -10.74 -21.52
C TYR A 57 4.42 -10.75 -23.00
N PRO A 58 3.34 -11.47 -23.35
CA PRO A 58 2.78 -11.46 -24.71
C PRO A 58 2.23 -10.08 -25.12
N ASP A 59 1.66 -9.34 -24.16
CA ASP A 59 1.16 -7.97 -24.37
C ASP A 59 2.04 -7.00 -23.61
N ARG A 60 2.52 -5.96 -24.29
CA ARG A 60 3.32 -4.91 -23.71
C ARG A 60 2.65 -4.19 -22.52
N ARG A 61 1.30 -4.08 -22.51
CA ARG A 61 0.54 -3.48 -21.41
C ARG A 61 0.75 -4.21 -20.09
N SER A 62 0.97 -5.52 -20.13
CA SER A 62 1.21 -6.34 -18.96
C SER A 62 2.52 -5.99 -18.25
N ALA A 63 3.44 -5.31 -18.93
CA ALA A 63 4.69 -4.80 -18.35
C ALA A 63 4.55 -3.41 -17.72
N ALA A 64 3.35 -2.80 -17.66
CA ALA A 64 3.18 -1.45 -17.15
C ALA A 64 3.64 -1.31 -15.68
N ILE A 65 3.28 -2.28 -14.83
CA ILE A 65 3.68 -2.27 -13.41
C ILE A 65 5.20 -2.35 -13.25
N PRO A 66 5.92 -3.35 -13.77
CA PRO A 66 7.37 -3.40 -13.63
C PRO A 66 8.10 -2.23 -14.32
N ALA A 67 7.56 -1.68 -15.41
CA ALA A 67 8.12 -0.50 -16.04
C ALA A 67 7.97 0.77 -15.19
N LEU A 68 6.81 0.94 -14.54
CA LEU A 68 6.60 2.05 -13.58
C LEU A 68 7.47 1.90 -12.33
N HIS A 69 7.70 0.66 -11.86
CA HIS A 69 8.64 0.43 -10.76
C HIS A 69 10.06 0.87 -11.13
N ALA A 70 10.57 0.45 -12.30
CA ALA A 70 11.89 0.86 -12.75
C ALA A 70 12.01 2.39 -12.87
N ALA A 71 10.97 3.06 -13.36
CA ALA A 71 10.95 4.51 -13.44
C ALA A 71 10.87 5.17 -12.07
N GLN A 72 10.11 4.59 -11.13
CA GLN A 72 10.06 5.09 -9.75
C GLN A 72 11.40 4.94 -9.03
N GLU A 73 12.13 3.85 -9.25
CA GLU A 73 13.48 3.65 -8.70
C GLU A 73 14.46 4.70 -9.24
N GLU A 74 14.40 5.03 -10.53
CA GLU A 74 15.26 6.03 -11.18
C GLU A 74 14.95 7.47 -10.71
N HIS A 75 13.67 7.81 -10.57
CA HIS A 75 13.21 9.18 -10.31
C HIS A 75 12.79 9.43 -8.85
N GLY A 76 12.71 8.40 -8.02
CA GLY A 76 12.19 8.44 -6.64
C GLY A 76 10.65 8.45 -6.56
N TRP A 77 9.95 8.78 -7.65
CA TRP A 77 8.49 8.80 -7.75
C TRP A 77 8.04 8.77 -9.21
N CYS A 78 6.78 8.42 -9.45
CA CYS A 78 6.17 8.42 -10.78
C CYS A 78 5.84 9.84 -11.24
N SER A 79 6.87 10.66 -11.48
CA SER A 79 6.72 12.03 -11.98
C SER A 79 6.09 12.06 -13.36
N PRO A 80 5.53 13.21 -13.80
CA PRO A 80 5.08 13.36 -15.17
C PRO A 80 6.17 13.04 -16.21
N GLU A 81 7.43 13.33 -15.89
CA GLU A 81 8.58 12.98 -16.72
C GLU A 81 8.82 11.46 -16.72
N ALA A 82 8.85 10.81 -15.55
CA ALA A 82 8.98 9.37 -15.43
C ALA A 82 7.90 8.64 -16.23
N ILE A 83 6.64 9.06 -16.08
CA ILE A 83 5.51 8.50 -16.83
C ILE A 83 5.66 8.74 -18.35
N ALA A 84 6.12 9.91 -18.76
CA ALA A 84 6.35 10.19 -20.18
C ALA A 84 7.47 9.33 -20.78
N GLN A 85 8.54 9.07 -20.01
CA GLN A 85 9.63 8.17 -20.41
C GLN A 85 9.16 6.72 -20.57
N VAL A 86 8.39 6.20 -19.59
CA VAL A 86 7.79 4.87 -19.69
C VAL A 86 6.84 4.79 -20.89
N ALA A 87 6.02 5.83 -21.10
CA ALA A 87 5.08 5.92 -22.20
C ALA A 87 5.79 5.87 -23.57
N ALA A 88 6.90 6.61 -23.70
CA ALA A 88 7.71 6.64 -24.90
C ALA A 88 8.30 5.27 -25.24
N VAL A 89 8.88 4.57 -24.24
CA VAL A 89 9.48 3.25 -24.47
C VAL A 89 8.42 2.18 -24.75
N MET A 90 7.35 2.16 -23.96
CA MET A 90 6.27 1.18 -24.10
C MET A 90 5.33 1.47 -25.26
N GLN A 91 5.42 2.64 -25.88
CA GLN A 91 4.48 3.10 -26.92
C GLN A 91 3.01 3.04 -26.43
N LEU A 92 2.79 3.54 -25.21
CA LEU A 92 1.48 3.67 -24.57
C LEU A 92 1.21 5.16 -24.28
N THR A 93 -0.05 5.51 -24.02
CA THR A 93 -0.37 6.89 -23.63
C THR A 93 0.03 7.15 -22.17
N PRO A 94 0.53 8.35 -21.82
CA PRO A 94 0.76 8.73 -20.42
C PRO A 94 -0.49 8.57 -19.55
N ALA A 95 -1.68 8.87 -20.09
CA ALA A 95 -2.95 8.71 -19.39
C ALA A 95 -3.19 7.27 -18.92
N TYR A 96 -2.90 6.27 -19.77
CA TYR A 96 -2.99 4.86 -19.38
C TYR A 96 -2.04 4.53 -18.24
N LEU A 97 -0.77 4.94 -18.34
CA LEU A 97 0.22 4.67 -17.30
C LEU A 97 -0.10 5.39 -15.99
N THR A 98 -0.61 6.64 -16.08
CA THR A 98 -1.10 7.37 -14.91
C THR A 98 -2.25 6.63 -14.24
N SER A 99 -3.19 6.07 -15.01
CA SER A 99 -4.31 5.30 -14.43
C SER A 99 -3.82 4.05 -13.71
N VAL A 100 -2.76 3.40 -14.20
CA VAL A 100 -2.13 2.27 -13.51
C VAL A 100 -1.41 2.75 -12.24
N ALA A 101 -0.60 3.80 -12.34
CA ALA A 101 0.16 4.33 -11.20
C ALA A 101 -0.74 4.86 -10.08
N THR A 102 -1.89 5.46 -10.40
CA THR A 102 -2.84 5.96 -9.39
C THR A 102 -3.74 4.87 -8.79
N PHE A 103 -3.83 3.72 -9.43
CA PHE A 103 -4.62 2.60 -8.94
C PHE A 103 -3.88 1.79 -7.86
N TYR A 104 -2.57 1.63 -7.98
CA TYR A 104 -1.78 0.82 -7.06
C TYR A 104 -1.06 1.68 -6.02
N ASP A 105 -1.22 1.36 -4.74
CA ASP A 105 -0.65 2.11 -3.60
C ASP A 105 0.88 2.10 -3.54
N MET A 106 1.53 1.16 -4.22
CA MET A 106 2.99 1.07 -4.28
C MET A 106 3.64 2.19 -5.09
N PHE A 107 2.87 2.93 -5.89
CA PHE A 107 3.40 4.02 -6.70
C PHE A 107 3.25 5.36 -6.00
N LYS A 108 4.36 6.09 -5.94
CA LYS A 108 4.46 7.43 -5.36
C LYS A 108 4.16 8.46 -6.44
N MET A 109 3.06 9.21 -6.31
CA MET A 109 2.63 10.21 -7.29
C MET A 109 3.15 11.63 -7.00
N HIS A 110 3.93 11.79 -5.94
CA HIS A 110 4.62 13.01 -5.55
C HIS A 110 5.95 12.68 -4.90
N PRO A 111 6.86 13.66 -4.81
CA PRO A 111 8.09 13.48 -4.05
C PRO A 111 7.75 13.10 -2.62
N MET A 112 8.36 12.04 -2.14
CA MET A 112 8.20 11.53 -0.78
C MET A 112 9.58 11.37 -0.15
N GLY A 113 9.62 11.37 1.17
CA GLY A 113 10.83 11.06 1.91
C GLY A 113 11.31 9.63 1.69
N ARG A 114 12.42 9.29 2.29
CA ARG A 114 13.10 8.01 2.10
C ARG A 114 12.45 6.86 2.87
N HIS A 115 11.77 7.19 3.97
CA HIS A 115 11.20 6.23 4.90
C HIS A 115 9.68 6.25 4.86
N ASP A 116 9.06 5.09 4.68
CA ASP A 116 7.62 4.93 4.61
C ASP A 116 7.10 4.23 5.87
N VAL A 117 6.19 4.90 6.59
CA VAL A 117 5.48 4.34 7.74
C VAL A 117 4.01 4.20 7.41
N PHE A 118 3.55 2.97 7.21
CA PHE A 118 2.16 2.64 6.92
C PHE A 118 1.50 2.11 8.19
N VAL A 119 0.61 2.88 8.77
CA VAL A 119 -0.15 2.47 9.96
C VAL A 119 -1.43 1.76 9.52
N CYS A 120 -1.60 0.52 9.93
CA CYS A 120 -2.84 -0.20 9.68
C CYS A 120 -3.98 0.39 10.52
N THR A 121 -5.00 0.93 9.87
CA THR A 121 -6.19 1.50 10.51
C THR A 121 -7.45 0.67 10.23
N ASN A 122 -7.29 -0.58 9.82
CA ASN A 122 -8.42 -1.46 9.57
C ASN A 122 -8.95 -2.08 10.88
N ILE A 123 -10.10 -2.72 10.82
CA ILE A 123 -10.97 -3.07 11.95
C ILE A 123 -10.22 -3.55 13.20
N SER A 124 -9.38 -4.59 13.08
CA SER A 124 -8.68 -5.16 14.24
C SER A 124 -7.70 -4.18 14.89
N CYS A 125 -7.01 -3.38 14.08
CA CYS A 125 -6.06 -2.39 14.55
C CYS A 125 -6.78 -1.17 15.13
N SER A 126 -7.83 -0.66 14.48
CA SER A 126 -8.66 0.44 14.98
C SER A 126 -9.28 0.12 16.33
N LEU A 127 -9.85 -1.08 16.50
CA LEU A 127 -10.42 -1.54 17.79
C LEU A 127 -9.38 -1.63 18.93
N ARG A 128 -8.08 -1.65 18.59
CA ARG A 128 -6.98 -1.73 19.55
C ARG A 128 -6.17 -0.44 19.68
N GLY A 129 -6.69 0.67 19.16
CA GLY A 129 -6.08 2.01 19.33
C GLY A 129 -5.14 2.43 18.20
N ALA A 130 -5.31 1.90 17.00
CA ALA A 130 -4.47 2.30 15.86
C ALA A 130 -4.70 3.74 15.41
N ASP A 131 -5.90 4.29 15.64
CA ASP A 131 -6.21 5.67 15.27
C ASP A 131 -5.43 6.65 16.16
N GLU A 132 -5.36 6.38 17.47
CA GLU A 132 -4.56 7.16 18.42
C GLU A 132 -3.06 7.03 18.13
N PHE A 133 -2.60 5.81 17.76
CA PHE A 133 -1.23 5.60 17.35
C PHE A 133 -0.89 6.35 16.05
N PHE A 134 -1.79 6.36 15.08
CA PHE A 134 -1.62 7.08 13.83
C PHE A 134 -1.47 8.59 14.04
N GLU A 135 -2.30 9.19 14.89
CA GLU A 135 -2.18 10.60 15.28
C GLU A 135 -0.86 10.89 15.98
N ALA A 136 -0.41 9.98 16.87
CA ALA A 136 0.89 10.10 17.53
C ALA A 136 2.06 10.03 16.53
N MET A 137 1.97 9.14 15.53
CA MET A 137 2.96 9.04 14.45
C MET A 137 3.04 10.30 13.60
N LEU A 138 1.88 10.87 13.23
CA LEU A 138 1.85 12.14 12.51
C LEU A 138 2.50 13.26 13.29
N ALA A 139 2.24 13.32 14.60
CA ALA A 139 2.86 14.32 15.47
C ALA A 139 4.37 14.11 15.65
N ALA A 140 4.82 12.86 15.81
CA ALA A 140 6.23 12.52 15.96
C ALA A 140 7.06 12.79 14.70
N ALA A 141 6.48 12.62 13.52
CA ALA A 141 7.10 12.87 12.22
C ALA A 141 6.89 14.31 11.73
N GLU A 142 6.21 15.17 12.48
CA GLU A 142 5.93 16.53 12.03
C GLU A 142 7.23 17.31 11.72
N GLY A 143 7.27 17.88 10.51
CA GLY A 143 8.43 18.64 10.03
C GLY A 143 9.63 17.80 9.55
N ASP A 144 9.53 16.48 9.55
CA ASP A 144 10.55 15.59 9.01
C ASP A 144 10.24 15.23 7.54
N PRO A 145 10.98 15.79 6.56
CA PRO A 145 10.71 15.54 5.15
C PRO A 145 11.12 14.12 4.70
N ASP A 146 11.91 13.40 5.50
CA ASP A 146 12.39 12.07 5.16
C ASP A 146 11.44 10.95 5.63
N VAL A 147 10.46 11.25 6.50
CA VAL A 147 9.52 10.27 7.05
C VAL A 147 8.11 10.52 6.51
N ASN A 148 7.60 9.55 5.76
CA ASN A 148 6.24 9.59 5.23
C ASN A 148 5.33 8.74 6.12
N VAL A 149 4.35 9.35 6.77
CA VAL A 149 3.36 8.64 7.59
C VAL A 149 2.03 8.66 6.88
N ARG A 150 1.42 7.50 6.70
CA ARG A 150 0.06 7.39 6.18
C ARG A 150 -0.71 6.24 6.80
N SER A 151 -2.02 6.42 6.91
CA SER A 151 -2.92 5.31 7.20
C SER A 151 -2.95 4.33 6.03
N PHE A 152 -3.09 3.06 6.32
CA PHE A 152 -3.18 2.02 5.31
C PHE A 152 -4.31 1.03 5.65
N GLU A 153 -4.79 0.36 4.61
CA GLU A 153 -5.72 -0.75 4.78
C GLU A 153 -5.05 -1.94 5.48
N CYS A 154 -5.78 -3.04 5.65
CA CYS A 154 -5.29 -4.19 6.38
C CYS A 154 -3.97 -4.73 5.80
N LEU A 155 -2.92 -4.69 6.62
CA LEU A 155 -1.59 -5.20 6.28
C LEU A 155 -1.44 -6.72 6.51
N GLY A 156 -2.49 -7.39 7.00
CA GLY A 156 -2.54 -8.84 7.11
C GLY A 156 -1.91 -9.45 8.37
N ALA A 157 -1.44 -8.65 9.33
CA ALA A 157 -0.86 -9.11 10.60
C ALA A 157 -1.73 -8.73 11.81
N CYS A 158 -3.01 -9.10 11.77
CA CYS A 158 -4.01 -8.70 12.77
C CYS A 158 -3.75 -9.22 14.19
N ASP A 159 -2.94 -10.25 14.31
CA ASP A 159 -2.55 -10.85 15.60
C ASP A 159 -1.54 -10.00 16.39
N ILE A 160 -0.81 -9.11 15.73
CA ILE A 160 0.04 -8.11 16.38
C ILE A 160 -0.56 -6.70 16.38
N ALA A 161 -1.88 -6.59 16.25
CA ALA A 161 -2.59 -5.31 16.25
C ALA A 161 -2.46 -4.57 17.61
N PRO A 162 -2.33 -3.23 17.63
CA PRO A 162 -2.17 -2.34 16.48
C PRO A 162 -0.77 -2.48 15.87
N MET A 163 -0.66 -2.33 14.53
CA MET A 163 0.60 -2.57 13.86
C MET A 163 0.86 -1.56 12.73
N ALA A 164 2.12 -1.44 12.37
CA ALA A 164 2.56 -0.65 11.24
C ALA A 164 3.61 -1.40 10.40
N SER A 165 3.77 -0.97 9.17
CA SER A 165 4.92 -1.31 8.33
C SER A 165 5.85 -0.12 8.28
N VAL A 166 7.12 -0.32 8.64
CA VAL A 166 8.18 0.68 8.53
C VAL A 166 9.19 0.18 7.51
N ASP A 167 9.26 0.84 6.36
CA ASP A 167 10.11 0.43 5.24
C ASP A 167 9.94 -1.05 4.83
N GLY A 168 8.73 -1.57 4.97
CA GLY A 168 8.40 -2.97 4.68
C GLY A 168 8.53 -3.93 5.85
N GLU A 169 9.14 -3.52 6.97
CA GLU A 169 9.22 -4.34 8.19
C GLU A 169 7.97 -4.14 9.05
N TYR A 170 7.32 -5.22 9.44
CA TYR A 170 6.13 -5.20 10.27
C TYR A 170 6.48 -5.14 11.75
N VAL A 171 5.91 -4.18 12.46
CA VAL A 171 6.10 -3.95 13.90
C VAL A 171 4.77 -3.89 14.63
N GLY A 172 4.71 -4.53 15.78
CA GLY A 172 3.52 -4.55 16.66
C GLY A 172 3.64 -5.58 17.80
N PRO A 173 2.74 -5.52 18.79
CA PRO A 173 1.71 -4.49 18.98
C PRO A 173 2.32 -3.14 19.37
N LEU A 174 1.69 -2.07 18.87
CA LEU A 174 2.17 -0.70 19.06
C LEU A 174 1.28 0.06 20.06
N ASP A 175 1.90 1.02 20.73
CA ASP A 175 1.21 2.03 21.53
C ASP A 175 1.70 3.45 21.14
N THR A 176 1.07 4.48 21.66
CA THR A 176 1.39 5.87 21.32
C THR A 176 2.83 6.29 21.67
N ASP A 177 3.45 5.65 22.67
CA ASP A 177 4.83 5.94 23.08
C ASP A 177 5.86 5.38 22.07
N ASP A 178 5.47 4.39 21.27
CA ASP A 178 6.33 3.83 20.23
C ASP A 178 6.54 4.78 19.06
N ALA A 179 5.61 5.71 18.81
CA ALA A 179 5.68 6.62 17.69
C ALA A 179 6.98 7.46 17.69
N GLY A 180 7.33 8.02 18.84
CA GLY A 180 8.58 8.77 18.99
C GLY A 180 9.82 7.91 18.80
N ARG A 181 9.79 6.66 19.29
CA ARG A 181 10.88 5.69 19.14
C ARG A 181 11.11 5.28 17.69
N ILE A 182 10.02 5.04 16.94
CA ILE A 182 10.11 4.73 15.51
C ILE A 182 10.84 5.84 14.77
N VAL A 183 10.44 7.09 14.95
CA VAL A 183 11.07 8.24 14.30
C VAL A 183 12.52 8.41 14.74
N GLU A 184 12.82 8.19 16.01
CA GLU A 184 14.18 8.24 16.53
C GLU A 184 15.07 7.14 15.95
N ASP A 185 14.57 5.90 15.86
CA ASP A 185 15.29 4.77 15.25
C ASP A 185 15.56 5.01 13.76
N ILE A 186 14.57 5.51 13.02
CA ILE A 186 14.72 5.88 11.60
C ILE A 186 15.83 6.91 11.44
N ARG A 187 15.80 8.02 12.20
CA ARG A 187 16.80 9.09 12.13
C ARG A 187 18.21 8.61 12.48
N ALA A 188 18.31 7.66 13.39
CA ALA A 188 19.57 7.08 13.81
C ALA A 188 20.05 5.93 12.92
N GLY A 189 19.27 5.51 11.92
CA GLY A 189 19.57 4.35 11.07
C GLY A 189 19.62 3.03 11.85
N ARG A 190 18.87 2.94 12.95
CA ARG A 190 18.77 1.73 13.76
C ARG A 190 17.62 0.83 13.28
N THR A 191 17.69 -0.42 13.66
CA THR A 191 16.55 -1.35 13.51
C THR A 191 15.38 -0.85 14.32
N VAL A 192 14.26 -0.57 13.65
CA VAL A 192 13.07 0.00 14.28
C VAL A 192 12.42 -1.04 15.18
N LEU A 193 12.24 -0.71 16.47
CA LEU A 193 11.56 -1.52 17.48
C LEU A 193 11.85 -3.02 17.34
N GLU A 194 13.12 -3.42 17.30
CA GLU A 194 13.57 -4.79 17.00
C GLU A 194 12.76 -5.85 17.76
N HIS A 195 12.48 -5.63 19.04
CA HIS A 195 11.75 -6.56 19.90
C HIS A 195 10.25 -6.68 19.55
N LYS A 196 9.69 -5.77 18.75
CA LYS A 196 8.29 -5.77 18.27
C LYS A 196 8.17 -6.21 16.80
N GLN A 197 9.26 -6.55 16.14
CA GLN A 197 9.20 -6.99 14.74
C GLN A 197 8.55 -8.35 14.60
N LEU A 198 7.70 -8.48 13.58
CA LEU A 198 6.96 -9.71 13.29
C LEU A 198 7.89 -10.93 13.15
N ARG A 199 9.07 -10.76 12.54
CA ARG A 199 10.03 -11.83 12.31
C ARG A 199 10.59 -12.47 13.59
N TYR A 200 10.59 -11.75 14.72
CA TYR A 200 11.06 -12.26 16.01
C TYR A 200 9.95 -12.84 16.88
N ARG A 201 8.73 -12.86 16.34
CA ARG A 201 7.61 -13.45 17.05
C ARG A 201 7.72 -14.99 17.06
N ARG A 202 7.54 -15.61 18.23
CA ARG A 202 7.68 -17.05 18.41
C ARG A 202 6.86 -17.88 17.42
N CYS A 203 5.63 -17.45 17.11
CA CYS A 203 4.76 -18.17 16.18
C CYS A 203 5.17 -18.04 14.70
N ALA A 204 6.12 -17.16 14.38
CA ALA A 204 6.67 -17.04 13.04
C ALA A 204 7.95 -17.86 12.83
N ASP A 205 8.52 -18.39 13.90
CA ASP A 205 9.71 -19.24 13.87
C ASP A 205 9.30 -20.72 13.91
N PRO A 206 9.52 -21.48 12.83
CA PRO A 206 9.16 -22.90 12.79
C PRO A 206 9.95 -23.74 13.80
N GLU A 207 11.16 -23.35 14.19
CA GLU A 207 11.96 -24.08 15.19
C GLU A 207 11.40 -23.88 16.61
N VAL A 208 10.79 -22.72 16.90
CA VAL A 208 10.14 -22.45 18.19
C VAL A 208 8.78 -23.14 18.32
N ALA A 209 8.15 -23.51 17.21
CA ALA A 209 6.89 -24.23 17.22
C ALA A 209 7.04 -25.64 17.86
N GLU A 210 8.21 -26.25 17.78
CA GLU A 210 8.49 -27.52 18.42
C GLU A 210 8.64 -27.40 19.96
N GLU A 211 9.22 -26.29 20.46
CA GLU A 211 9.34 -26.04 21.91
C GLU A 211 8.01 -25.56 22.53
N ALA A 212 7.13 -24.92 21.74
CA ALA A 212 5.83 -24.46 22.22
C ALA A 212 4.81 -25.58 22.43
N SER A 213 5.06 -26.79 21.93
CA SER A 213 4.22 -27.98 22.16
C SER A 213 4.18 -28.44 23.63
N ASP A 214 5.11 -27.93 24.45
CA ASP A 214 5.18 -28.25 25.90
C ASP A 214 4.31 -27.29 26.76
N PHE A 215 3.75 -26.25 26.21
CA PHE A 215 2.72 -25.44 26.88
C PHE A 215 1.37 -26.14 26.68
N GLY A 216 1.03 -26.99 27.68
CA GLY A 216 -0.13 -27.81 27.80
C GLY A 216 -1.27 -27.45 26.85
N ALA A 217 -1.54 -28.36 25.95
CA ALA A 217 -2.80 -28.45 25.28
C ALA A 217 -3.90 -28.49 26.35
N ALA A 218 -4.41 -27.34 26.74
CA ALA A 218 -5.72 -27.29 27.31
C ALA A 218 -6.62 -27.85 26.21
N GLU A 219 -7.06 -29.09 26.41
CA GLU A 219 -8.11 -29.71 25.60
C GLU A 219 -9.33 -28.80 25.65
N THR A 220 -9.39 -27.80 24.77
CA THR A 220 -10.64 -27.18 24.43
C THR A 220 -11.33 -28.21 23.54
N GLU A 221 -12.13 -29.06 24.16
CA GLU A 221 -13.19 -29.76 23.45
C GLU A 221 -14.02 -28.71 22.73
N VAL A 222 -13.76 -28.55 21.47
CA VAL A 222 -14.66 -27.80 20.57
C VAL A 222 -15.87 -28.70 20.46
N PRO A 223 -17.05 -28.31 21.01
CA PRO A 223 -18.24 -29.13 20.85
C PRO A 223 -18.49 -29.29 19.36
N ALA A 224 -18.61 -30.54 18.92
CA ALA A 224 -18.93 -30.86 17.55
C ALA A 224 -20.24 -30.12 17.19
N VAL A 225 -20.15 -29.14 16.34
CA VAL A 225 -21.31 -28.50 15.72
C VAL A 225 -21.94 -29.60 14.89
N GLN A 226 -23.06 -30.13 15.36
CA GLN A 226 -23.90 -31.04 14.58
C GLN A 226 -24.31 -30.26 13.33
N ALA A 227 -23.85 -30.73 12.17
CA ALA A 227 -24.35 -30.26 10.90
C ALA A 227 -25.82 -30.69 10.81
N GLU A 228 -26.75 -29.77 11.12
CA GLU A 228 -28.13 -29.94 10.72
C GLU A 228 -28.14 -29.85 9.20
N GLU A 229 -28.50 -30.94 8.58
CA GLU A 229 -28.79 -31.04 7.17
C GLU A 229 -29.94 -30.10 6.85
N ALA A 230 -29.62 -28.93 6.31
CA ALA A 230 -30.62 -28.04 5.74
C ALA A 230 -30.92 -28.52 4.32
N ASP A 231 -31.79 -29.51 4.26
CA ASP A 231 -32.53 -29.87 3.06
C ASP A 231 -33.70 -28.84 2.95
N GLU A 232 -33.53 -27.77 2.18
CA GLU A 232 -34.62 -26.91 1.71
C GLU A 232 -34.40 -26.42 0.28
N ASP A 233 -35.01 -27.17 -0.60
CA ASP A 233 -35.75 -26.87 -1.82
C ASP A 233 -35.83 -25.36 -2.18
N LEU A 234 -34.84 -24.85 -2.90
CA LEU A 234 -34.93 -23.59 -3.60
C LEU A 234 -35.57 -23.82 -4.98
N GLY A 235 -36.90 -23.88 -4.99
CA GLY A 235 -37.71 -23.85 -6.19
C GLY A 235 -37.48 -22.59 -7.01
N ILE A 236 -36.56 -22.67 -7.99
CA ILE A 236 -36.47 -21.68 -9.05
C ILE A 236 -37.50 -22.02 -10.13
N GLN A 237 -38.67 -21.34 -10.04
CA GLN A 237 -39.61 -21.34 -11.15
C GLN A 237 -39.04 -20.48 -12.29
N GLY A 238 -38.70 -21.14 -13.39
CA GLY A 238 -38.42 -20.48 -14.65
C GLY A 238 -39.70 -19.84 -15.18
N SER A 239 -39.67 -18.54 -15.48
CA SER A 239 -40.63 -17.88 -16.33
C SER A 239 -40.08 -17.84 -17.76
N ASP A 240 -40.60 -18.75 -18.60
CA ASP A 240 -40.66 -18.57 -20.05
C ASP A 240 -41.67 -17.44 -20.33
N GLU A 241 -41.19 -16.34 -20.94
CA GLU A 241 -41.89 -15.60 -22.02
C GLU A 241 -40.91 -14.57 -22.61
#